data_45dac05f0dea9b5a1a92956bb4393260
#
_entry.id   45dac05f0dea9b5a1a92956bb4393260
#
_cell.length_a   1.000
_cell.length_b   1.000
_cell.length_c   1.000
_cell.angle_alpha   90.00
_cell.angle_beta   90.00
_cell.angle_gamma   90.00
#
_symmetry.space_group_name_H-M   'P 1'
#
loop_
_entity.id
_entity.type
_entity.pdbx_description
1 polymer ?
#
loop_
_entity_poly.entity_id
_entity_poly.type
_entity_poly.pdbx_seq_one_letter_code
_entity_poly.pdbx_strand_id
1 'polypeptide(L)'
;MERKHRHVVETSLTLLSHSSLPHHFWVDAFETACYLINRLPTPVLNNKSPYELLFQRTPDYSFLKIFGCACWPLLRPYNRNKIQFRSAQCIFLGYSPSHHGYKCYHPPFGKIYVSRNVVFDENLFPYATNSVPAASSQSSPQVEYLPSSLSSILGSSPAPQSTVTSSVPRSPPTPPSSSSSPTRQQLPLADSTPQAPLAPPQNIHPMQTQSKSNIFKPKHPSDGTVRYPLPHALLTSSSPTNTEPTSFTATSKHVEWRKAINVEFDALLHNGTWTLVAPFPIMNIVGCKWVFHIKRKVDGTIDRYKARLVAKGFHQQPRVDFSETYSPVVKPTEIHIVLSIAISFGWTIRQLDVQNAFLHGFLSEDVYMAQPLGFIHPSYPHHVCKLQKALYGLKQAPIAWFSRFSNKLFKLGFMGSKSDSSLFIYKSTNLIIYVLVYVDDIIVTGFDSHAIHRLINCLQLDFAIKDLRPLHFFLGVEAVPVPNDLFLTQRRYIMDLLSRTKMTHAKPISSPMSSAHALSTFHGDSLPDPTEYQSTVGVLQYLSLTRLDVSFAVNKVC
;
A
#
# COMPACT_ATOMS: atom_id res chain seq x y z
N MET A 1 6.85 8.69 6.87
CA MET A 1 5.61 8.48 7.65
C MET A 1 5.04 7.09 7.47
N GLU A 2 4.82 6.62 6.26
CA GLU A 2 4.23 5.32 5.95
C GLU A 2 4.93 4.12 6.62
N ARG A 3 6.26 4.12 6.66
CA ARG A 3 7.05 3.08 7.34
C ARG A 3 6.77 3.00 8.85
N LYS A 4 6.65 4.16 9.51
CA LYS A 4 6.27 4.21 10.94
C LYS A 4 4.81 3.83 11.12
N HIS A 5 3.92 4.28 10.23
CA HIS A 5 2.52 3.88 10.25
C HIS A 5 2.38 2.37 10.13
N ARG A 6 3.03 1.75 9.13
CA ARG A 6 3.05 0.29 8.97
C ARG A 6 3.56 -0.41 10.24
N HIS A 7 4.66 0.05 10.82
CA HIS A 7 5.22 -0.53 12.04
C HIS A 7 4.22 -0.47 13.21
N VAL A 8 3.51 0.66 13.37
CA VAL A 8 2.47 0.79 14.40
C VAL A 8 1.31 -0.16 14.10
N VAL A 9 0.84 -0.23 12.86
CA VAL A 9 -0.27 -1.11 12.44
C VAL A 9 0.09 -2.58 12.67
N GLU A 10 1.25 -3.04 12.19
CA GLU A 10 1.71 -4.43 12.34
C GLU A 10 1.85 -4.80 13.82
N THR A 11 2.45 -3.92 14.62
CA THR A 11 2.58 -4.15 16.07
C THR A 11 1.21 -4.23 16.74
N SER A 12 0.28 -3.35 16.40
CA SER A 12 -1.07 -3.33 16.97
C SER A 12 -1.87 -4.59 16.62
N LEU A 13 -1.79 -5.04 15.36
CA LEU A 13 -2.44 -6.27 14.92
C LEU A 13 -1.83 -7.51 15.62
N THR A 14 -0.52 -7.50 15.85
CA THR A 14 0.15 -8.57 16.61
C THR A 14 -0.34 -8.60 18.06
N LEU A 15 -0.50 -7.45 18.72
CA LEU A 15 -1.04 -7.35 20.08
C LEU A 15 -2.48 -7.91 20.17
N LEU A 16 -3.35 -7.53 19.22
CA LEU A 16 -4.73 -8.03 19.15
C LEU A 16 -4.77 -9.55 18.89
N SER A 17 -4.00 -10.03 17.95
CA SER A 17 -3.94 -11.45 17.58
C SER A 17 -3.43 -12.30 18.75
N HIS A 18 -2.33 -11.90 19.38
CA HIS A 18 -1.75 -12.60 20.53
C HIS A 18 -2.71 -12.70 21.72
N SER A 19 -3.46 -11.63 21.97
CA SER A 19 -4.43 -11.56 23.08
C SER A 19 -5.79 -12.16 22.75
N SER A 20 -6.05 -12.56 21.51
CA SER A 20 -7.37 -12.99 20.99
C SER A 20 -8.46 -11.97 21.22
N LEU A 21 -8.11 -10.68 21.35
CA LEU A 21 -9.06 -9.60 21.56
C LEU A 21 -9.82 -9.26 20.28
N PRO A 22 -11.13 -8.97 20.35
CA PRO A 22 -11.90 -8.50 19.21
C PRO A 22 -11.36 -7.21 18.60
N HIS A 23 -11.54 -7.05 17.31
CA HIS A 23 -11.02 -5.89 16.56
C HIS A 23 -11.50 -4.53 17.06
N HIS A 24 -12.62 -4.43 17.77
CA HIS A 24 -13.10 -3.15 18.29
C HIS A 24 -12.16 -2.52 19.35
N PHE A 25 -11.23 -3.29 19.92
CA PHE A 25 -10.15 -2.76 20.79
C PHE A 25 -8.93 -2.22 20.03
N TRP A 26 -9.08 -1.98 18.73
CA TRP A 26 -7.98 -1.52 17.87
C TRP A 26 -7.35 -0.21 18.37
N VAL A 27 -8.15 0.72 18.90
CA VAL A 27 -7.64 2.00 19.42
C VAL A 27 -6.65 1.78 20.56
N ASP A 28 -7.02 0.95 21.55
CA ASP A 28 -6.17 0.64 22.70
C ASP A 28 -4.90 -0.11 22.28
N ALA A 29 -5.01 -1.01 21.28
CA ALA A 29 -3.86 -1.70 20.72
C ALA A 29 -2.89 -0.75 20.01
N PHE A 30 -3.40 0.24 19.26
CA PHE A 30 -2.59 1.25 18.58
C PHE A 30 -1.89 2.18 19.57
N GLU A 31 -2.59 2.66 20.61
CA GLU A 31 -1.99 3.46 21.67
C GLU A 31 -0.89 2.68 22.41
N THR A 32 -1.14 1.40 22.68
CA THR A 32 -0.15 0.53 23.34
C THR A 32 1.05 0.26 22.43
N ALA A 33 0.84 0.01 21.14
CA ALA A 33 1.92 -0.16 20.17
C ALA A 33 2.81 1.10 20.09
N CYS A 34 2.21 2.29 20.01
CA CYS A 34 2.94 3.56 20.05
C CYS A 34 3.74 3.72 21.36
N TYR A 35 3.14 3.35 22.48
CA TYR A 35 3.79 3.41 23.79
C TYR A 35 5.02 2.50 23.85
N LEU A 36 4.91 1.27 23.36
CA LEU A 36 5.99 0.27 23.31
C LEU A 36 7.10 0.67 22.34
N ILE A 37 6.75 1.00 21.08
CA ILE A 37 7.71 1.39 20.04
C ILE A 37 8.60 2.55 20.48
N ASN A 38 8.03 3.51 21.19
CA ASN A 38 8.81 4.65 21.69
C ASN A 38 9.76 4.29 22.84
N ARG A 39 9.59 3.16 23.52
CA ARG A 39 10.40 2.71 24.66
C ARG A 39 11.37 1.58 24.32
N LEU A 40 11.14 0.89 23.21
CA LEU A 40 12.04 -0.19 22.78
C LEU A 40 13.32 0.37 22.15
N PRO A 41 14.49 -0.21 22.46
CA PRO A 41 15.75 0.15 21.82
C PRO A 41 15.72 -0.20 20.33
N THR A 42 16.36 0.62 19.50
CA THR A 42 16.43 0.38 18.05
C THR A 42 17.85 0.54 17.55
N PRO A 43 18.30 -0.31 16.61
CA PRO A 43 19.64 -0.23 16.03
C PRO A 43 19.92 1.14 15.35
N VAL A 44 18.87 1.77 14.80
CA VAL A 44 18.96 3.09 14.15
C VAL A 44 19.42 4.19 15.12
N LEU A 45 19.14 4.02 16.41
CA LEU A 45 19.49 4.94 17.48
C LEU A 45 20.61 4.40 18.38
N ASN A 46 21.51 3.57 17.83
CA ASN A 46 22.61 2.94 18.58
C ASN A 46 22.11 2.17 19.81
N ASN A 47 21.07 1.39 19.64
CA ASN A 47 20.39 0.60 20.69
C ASN A 47 19.82 1.44 21.84
N LYS A 48 19.59 2.72 21.62
CA LYS A 48 18.78 3.57 22.53
C LYS A 48 17.32 3.60 22.08
N SER A 49 16.43 3.86 23.02
CA SER A 49 15.02 4.08 22.70
C SER A 49 14.76 5.54 22.28
N PRO A 50 13.73 5.82 21.46
CA PRO A 50 13.28 7.18 21.19
C PRO A 50 12.98 7.97 22.47
N TYR A 51 12.39 7.31 23.47
CA TYR A 51 12.09 7.89 24.78
C TYR A 51 13.37 8.34 25.51
N GLU A 52 14.40 7.49 25.51
CA GLU A 52 15.69 7.81 26.14
C GLU A 52 16.38 9.01 25.49
N LEU A 53 16.35 9.10 24.16
CA LEU A 53 16.94 10.25 23.46
C LEU A 53 16.18 11.54 23.68
N LEU A 54 14.85 11.48 23.78
CA LEU A 54 14.01 12.67 23.95
C LEU A 54 14.07 13.21 25.37
N PHE A 55 13.96 12.31 26.36
CA PHE A 55 13.82 12.70 27.76
C PHE A 55 15.11 12.57 28.58
N GLN A 56 16.21 12.07 27.96
CA GLN A 56 17.50 11.81 28.62
C GLN A 56 17.37 10.90 29.86
N ARG A 57 16.38 10.00 29.84
CA ARG A 57 16.08 9.03 30.90
C ARG A 57 15.80 7.66 30.30
N THR A 58 16.34 6.61 30.92
CA THR A 58 16.04 5.23 30.53
C THR A 58 14.56 4.90 30.83
N PRO A 59 13.84 4.21 29.93
CA PRO A 59 12.50 3.75 30.21
C PRO A 59 12.47 2.74 31.38
N ASP A 60 11.43 2.80 32.19
CA ASP A 60 11.15 1.77 33.18
C ASP A 60 10.44 0.58 32.52
N TYR A 61 11.18 -0.50 32.30
CA TYR A 61 10.64 -1.70 31.68
C TYR A 61 9.84 -2.58 32.67
N SER A 62 9.97 -2.39 33.97
CA SER A 62 9.18 -3.13 34.98
C SER A 62 7.69 -2.75 34.91
N PHE A 63 7.42 -1.55 34.40
CA PHE A 63 6.06 -1.05 34.16
C PHE A 63 5.39 -1.69 32.93
N LEU A 64 6.14 -2.34 32.04
CA LEU A 64 5.58 -2.98 30.85
C LEU A 64 4.87 -4.27 31.21
N LYS A 65 3.66 -4.47 30.63
CA LYS A 65 2.80 -5.63 30.81
C LYS A 65 2.27 -6.13 29.49
N ILE A 66 1.95 -7.44 29.43
CA ILE A 66 1.47 -8.08 28.20
C ILE A 66 0.03 -7.64 27.90
N PHE A 67 -0.19 -7.05 26.73
CA PHE A 67 -1.49 -6.56 26.29
C PHE A 67 -2.53 -7.68 26.23
N GLY A 68 -3.71 -7.44 26.79
CA GLY A 68 -4.82 -8.38 26.80
C GLY A 68 -4.77 -9.44 27.88
N CYS A 69 -3.73 -9.48 28.73
CA CYS A 69 -3.67 -10.41 29.87
C CYS A 69 -4.68 -10.06 30.95
N ALA A 70 -4.97 -11.03 31.82
CA ALA A 70 -5.80 -10.83 32.98
C ALA A 70 -5.15 -9.89 34.00
N CYS A 71 -5.94 -9.01 34.56
CA CYS A 71 -5.46 -8.08 35.58
C CYS A 71 -6.53 -7.79 36.66
N TRP A 72 -6.08 -7.48 37.85
CA TRP A 72 -6.95 -7.16 39.00
C TRP A 72 -6.62 -5.78 39.53
N PRO A 73 -7.27 -4.72 39.02
CA PRO A 73 -7.08 -3.36 39.51
C PRO A 73 -7.69 -3.15 40.91
N LEU A 74 -7.10 -2.26 41.70
CA LEU A 74 -7.70 -1.80 42.94
C LEU A 74 -8.90 -0.89 42.63
N LEU A 75 -10.13 -1.42 42.83
CA LEU A 75 -11.39 -0.74 42.53
C LEU A 75 -11.95 0.10 43.67
N ARG A 76 -11.32 0.07 44.84
CA ARG A 76 -11.82 0.79 46.03
C ARG A 76 -12.13 2.28 45.80
N PRO A 77 -11.38 3.04 45.03
CA PRO A 77 -11.71 4.43 44.70
C PRO A 77 -12.98 4.59 43.85
N TYR A 78 -13.39 3.54 43.15
CA TYR A 78 -14.56 3.52 42.25
C TYR A 78 -15.81 2.90 42.89
N ASN A 79 -15.66 2.26 44.07
CA ASN A 79 -16.74 1.58 44.77
C ASN A 79 -17.60 2.58 45.55
N ARG A 80 -18.93 2.51 45.41
CA ARG A 80 -19.88 3.33 46.17
C ARG A 80 -20.04 2.84 47.62
N ASN A 81 -19.93 1.54 47.85
CA ASN A 81 -20.11 0.91 49.13
C ASN A 81 -18.83 0.21 49.62
N LYS A 82 -18.57 0.30 50.95
CA LYS A 82 -17.39 -0.31 51.58
C LYS A 82 -17.37 -1.85 51.53
N ILE A 83 -18.52 -2.49 51.29
CA ILE A 83 -18.71 -3.95 51.27
C ILE A 83 -18.43 -4.54 49.87
N GLN A 84 -18.33 -3.70 48.81
CA GLN A 84 -18.02 -4.19 47.45
C GLN A 84 -16.61 -4.75 47.39
N PHE A 85 -16.42 -5.76 46.50
CA PHE A 85 -15.11 -6.35 46.28
C PHE A 85 -14.07 -5.28 45.92
N ARG A 86 -12.90 -5.39 46.52
CA ARG A 86 -11.79 -4.44 46.30
C ARG A 86 -11.14 -4.55 44.95
N SER A 87 -11.34 -5.67 44.28
CA SER A 87 -10.77 -5.97 42.99
C SER A 87 -11.72 -6.89 42.20
N ALA A 88 -11.67 -6.85 40.89
CA ALA A 88 -12.37 -7.75 39.97
C ALA A 88 -11.46 -8.08 38.81
N GLN A 89 -11.67 -9.25 38.20
CA GLN A 89 -10.92 -9.63 37.01
C GLN A 89 -11.25 -8.71 35.86
N CYS A 90 -10.24 -8.08 35.35
CA CYS A 90 -10.27 -7.16 34.21
C CYS A 90 -9.27 -7.63 33.14
N ILE A 91 -9.27 -6.97 32.02
CA ILE A 91 -8.36 -7.22 30.90
C ILE A 91 -7.49 -5.98 30.72
N PHE A 92 -6.21 -6.17 30.61
CA PHE A 92 -5.27 -5.08 30.41
C PHE A 92 -5.34 -4.54 28.97
N LEU A 93 -5.70 -3.28 28.80
CA LEU A 93 -5.83 -2.60 27.51
C LEU A 93 -4.77 -1.51 27.28
N GLY A 94 -3.67 -1.54 28.04
CA GLY A 94 -2.57 -0.61 27.82
C GLY A 94 -2.45 0.48 28.90
N TYR A 95 -1.82 1.58 28.53
CA TYR A 95 -1.37 2.63 29.43
C TYR A 95 -2.22 3.89 29.27
N SER A 96 -2.51 4.57 30.36
CA SER A 96 -3.25 5.83 30.29
C SER A 96 -2.35 6.97 29.77
N PRO A 97 -2.78 7.76 28.78
CA PRO A 97 -2.00 8.88 28.28
C PRO A 97 -1.98 10.07 29.24
N SER A 98 -2.99 10.22 30.09
CA SER A 98 -3.17 11.37 30.98
C SER A 98 -2.74 11.12 32.43
N HIS A 99 -2.62 9.86 32.82
CA HIS A 99 -2.29 9.47 34.20
C HIS A 99 -1.28 8.34 34.21
N HIS A 100 -0.37 8.33 35.15
CA HIS A 100 0.52 7.19 35.35
C HIS A 100 -0.28 6.01 35.91
N GLY A 101 -0.70 5.06 35.02
CA GLY A 101 -1.54 3.93 35.39
C GLY A 101 -1.93 3.07 34.21
N TYR A 102 -2.53 1.94 34.50
CA TYR A 102 -2.95 0.91 33.58
C TYR A 102 -4.42 1.02 33.24
N LYS A 103 -4.81 0.88 31.98
CA LYS A 103 -6.19 0.75 31.53
C LYS A 103 -6.65 -0.69 31.72
N CYS A 104 -7.66 -0.91 32.55
CA CYS A 104 -8.20 -2.22 32.89
C CYS A 104 -9.68 -2.28 32.48
N TYR A 105 -10.01 -3.09 31.48
CA TYR A 105 -11.37 -3.28 30.98
C TYR A 105 -12.08 -4.37 31.77
N HIS A 106 -13.25 -4.06 32.30
CA HIS A 106 -14.10 -5.00 33.03
C HIS A 106 -15.26 -5.47 32.12
N PRO A 107 -15.20 -6.68 31.55
CA PRO A 107 -16.16 -7.16 30.55
C PRO A 107 -17.62 -7.13 31.03
N PRO A 108 -17.96 -7.59 32.26
CA PRO A 108 -19.35 -7.64 32.71
C PRO A 108 -20.06 -6.28 32.72
N PHE A 109 -19.32 -5.18 32.96
CA PHE A 109 -19.90 -3.83 32.99
C PHE A 109 -19.54 -2.97 31.78
N GLY A 110 -18.72 -3.46 30.86
CA GLY A 110 -18.23 -2.70 29.71
C GLY A 110 -17.44 -1.43 30.09
N LYS A 111 -16.83 -1.38 31.30
CA LYS A 111 -16.15 -0.20 31.83
C LYS A 111 -14.64 -0.35 31.82
N ILE A 112 -13.97 0.75 31.55
CA ILE A 112 -12.52 0.86 31.67
C ILE A 112 -12.18 1.61 32.95
N TYR A 113 -11.33 0.99 33.77
CA TYR A 113 -10.76 1.58 34.96
C TYR A 113 -9.31 1.95 34.75
N VAL A 114 -8.86 3.08 35.28
CA VAL A 114 -7.44 3.44 35.28
C VAL A 114 -6.91 3.29 36.71
N SER A 115 -5.96 2.37 36.91
CA SER A 115 -5.40 2.10 38.24
C SER A 115 -3.88 2.00 38.19
N ARG A 116 -3.20 2.49 39.25
CA ARG A 116 -1.75 2.29 39.41
C ARG A 116 -1.44 0.96 40.08
N ASN A 117 -2.32 0.54 41.01
CA ASN A 117 -2.17 -0.68 41.77
C ASN A 117 -2.98 -1.78 41.10
N VAL A 118 -2.29 -2.62 40.30
CA VAL A 118 -2.87 -3.70 39.52
C VAL A 118 -2.01 -4.95 39.71
N VAL A 119 -2.65 -6.06 39.99
CA VAL A 119 -2.02 -7.38 39.96
C VAL A 119 -2.25 -7.96 38.59
N PHE A 120 -1.22 -8.53 37.96
CA PHE A 120 -1.29 -9.09 36.61
C PHE A 120 -1.03 -10.60 36.65
N ASP A 121 -1.73 -11.34 35.80
CA ASP A 121 -1.37 -12.68 35.36
C ASP A 121 -1.14 -12.64 33.84
N GLU A 122 0.13 -12.58 33.48
CA GLU A 122 0.56 -12.43 32.08
C GLU A 122 0.44 -13.73 31.27
N ASN A 123 0.12 -14.87 31.92
CA ASN A 123 -0.14 -16.14 31.26
C ASN A 123 -1.63 -16.41 31.00
N LEU A 124 -2.52 -15.60 31.58
CA LEU A 124 -3.96 -15.77 31.44
C LEU A 124 -4.54 -14.73 30.48
N PHE A 125 -5.13 -15.21 29.39
CA PHE A 125 -5.83 -14.37 28.39
C PHE A 125 -7.32 -14.67 28.42
N PRO A 126 -8.16 -13.84 29.04
CA PRO A 126 -9.59 -14.13 29.23
C PRO A 126 -10.41 -14.29 27.94
N TYR A 127 -9.98 -13.67 26.84
CA TYR A 127 -10.64 -13.85 25.54
C TYR A 127 -10.19 -15.12 24.81
N ALA A 128 -8.97 -15.62 25.00
CA ALA A 128 -8.51 -16.87 24.42
C ALA A 128 -9.20 -18.08 25.04
N THR A 129 -9.55 -18.03 26.33
CA THR A 129 -10.23 -19.13 27.04
C THR A 129 -11.74 -19.21 26.77
N ASN A 130 -12.36 -18.16 26.24
CA ASN A 130 -13.79 -18.12 25.93
C ASN A 130 -14.16 -18.57 24.50
N SER A 131 -13.25 -19.11 23.73
CA SER A 131 -13.55 -19.79 22.46
C SER A 131 -14.11 -21.18 22.77
N VAL A 132 -15.43 -21.28 22.98
CA VAL A 132 -16.18 -22.53 22.98
C VAL A 132 -15.96 -23.24 21.65
N PRO A 133 -15.62 -24.54 21.60
CA PRO A 133 -15.45 -25.24 20.36
C PRO A 133 -16.82 -25.37 19.64
N ALA A 134 -17.00 -24.64 18.56
CA ALA A 134 -18.05 -24.95 17.60
C ALA A 134 -17.70 -26.27 16.91
N ALA A 135 -18.66 -27.20 16.95
CA ALA A 135 -18.55 -28.56 16.44
C ALA A 135 -17.95 -28.65 15.04
N SER A 136 -17.10 -29.63 14.92
CA SER A 136 -16.52 -30.24 13.73
C SER A 136 -17.27 -30.07 12.42
N SER A 137 -16.62 -29.47 11.40
CA SER A 137 -16.64 -29.99 10.03
C SER A 137 -15.53 -29.36 9.19
N GLN A 138 -14.70 -30.23 8.65
CA GLN A 138 -13.89 -30.14 7.43
C GLN A 138 -12.57 -29.34 7.46
N SER A 139 -11.55 -30.13 7.28
CA SER A 139 -10.15 -29.84 6.99
C SER A 139 -9.91 -28.81 5.89
N SER A 140 -9.16 -27.77 6.23
CA SER A 140 -8.43 -26.94 5.27
C SER A 140 -6.94 -26.92 5.68
N PRO A 141 -5.99 -26.79 4.74
CA PRO A 141 -4.59 -27.08 4.97
C PRO A 141 -3.94 -26.08 5.94
N GLN A 142 -3.25 -26.61 6.92
CA GLN A 142 -2.41 -25.88 7.86
C GLN A 142 -1.26 -25.20 7.11
N VAL A 143 -1.19 -23.88 7.19
CA VAL A 143 0.01 -23.13 6.90
C VAL A 143 0.81 -23.08 8.21
N GLU A 144 1.85 -23.90 8.29
CA GLU A 144 2.82 -23.85 9.37
C GLU A 144 3.58 -22.53 9.33
N TYR A 145 3.33 -21.64 10.28
CA TYR A 145 4.21 -20.53 10.59
C TYR A 145 5.29 -21.02 11.54
N LEU A 146 6.52 -21.12 11.05
CA LEU A 146 7.71 -21.30 11.88
C LEU A 146 7.85 -20.09 12.83
N PRO A 147 7.94 -20.29 14.13
CA PRO A 147 8.26 -19.21 15.06
C PRO A 147 9.73 -18.83 14.90
N SER A 148 9.97 -17.60 14.49
CA SER A 148 11.30 -17.00 14.56
C SER A 148 11.68 -16.82 16.03
N SER A 149 12.56 -17.68 16.50
CA SER A 149 13.15 -17.64 17.84
C SER A 149 13.81 -16.29 18.13
N LEU A 150 13.18 -15.50 18.97
CA LEU A 150 13.78 -14.41 19.73
C LEU A 150 14.44 -14.96 21.00
N SER A 151 15.46 -15.80 20.87
CA SER A 151 16.21 -16.33 22.01
C SER A 151 17.66 -16.53 21.62
N SER A 152 18.39 -15.46 21.37
CA SER A 152 19.86 -15.45 21.48
C SER A 152 20.44 -14.03 21.42
N ILE A 153 20.07 -13.18 22.38
CA ILE A 153 20.91 -12.03 22.75
C ILE A 153 20.80 -11.86 24.27
N LEU A 154 21.44 -12.72 25.01
CA LEU A 154 22.03 -12.38 26.32
C LEU A 154 23.23 -13.23 26.52
N GLY A 155 24.37 -12.55 26.55
CA GLY A 155 25.68 -13.08 26.47
C GLY A 155 26.24 -13.77 27.66
N SER A 156 27.35 -14.36 27.43
CA SER A 156 28.59 -14.16 28.19
C SER A 156 29.67 -15.07 27.62
N SER A 157 30.77 -14.48 27.19
CA SER A 157 32.06 -15.13 27.04
C SER A 157 32.63 -15.42 28.42
N PRO A 158 33.58 -16.41 28.64
CA PRO A 158 34.88 -16.35 28.03
C PRO A 158 35.49 -17.71 27.57
N ALA A 159 36.47 -17.60 26.70
CA ALA A 159 37.43 -18.65 26.34
C ALA A 159 38.44 -18.91 27.46
N PRO A 160 39.48 -19.83 27.39
CA PRO A 160 39.99 -20.59 26.25
C PRO A 160 40.49 -22.02 26.52
N GLN A 161 41.09 -22.61 25.48
CA GLN A 161 42.17 -23.60 25.38
C GLN A 161 41.84 -25.09 25.09
N SER A 162 42.24 -25.41 23.87
CA SER A 162 43.24 -26.43 23.40
C SER A 162 43.02 -27.93 23.74
N THR A 163 42.95 -28.79 22.76
CA THR A 163 44.03 -29.51 22.08
C THR A 163 43.46 -30.66 21.22
N VAL A 164 43.90 -30.68 19.98
CA VAL A 164 44.48 -31.75 19.15
C VAL A 164 43.97 -33.19 19.31
N THR A 165 43.41 -33.82 18.28
CA THR A 165 44.05 -34.84 17.41
C THR A 165 43.03 -35.52 16.48
N SER A 166 43.35 -35.43 15.23
CA SER A 166 43.34 -36.38 14.10
C SER A 166 42.48 -37.65 14.15
N SER A 167 41.67 -37.85 13.09
CA SER A 167 41.88 -38.89 12.06
C SER A 167 40.66 -39.04 11.13
N VAL A 168 40.96 -39.01 9.85
CA VAL A 168 40.16 -39.36 8.66
C VAL A 168 40.46 -40.86 8.36
N PRO A 169 39.85 -41.57 7.44
CA PRO A 169 38.52 -41.62 6.82
C PRO A 169 37.88 -43.01 6.70
N ARG A 170 36.69 -43.17 6.19
CA ARG A 170 36.34 -44.25 5.23
C ARG A 170 34.91 -44.14 4.72
N SER A 171 34.82 -44.20 3.40
CA SER A 171 33.60 -44.32 2.59
C SER A 171 33.27 -45.83 2.33
N PRO A 172 32.34 -46.18 1.44
CA PRO A 172 31.05 -46.82 1.74
C PRO A 172 31.01 -48.30 1.39
N PRO A 173 29.88 -48.96 1.40
CA PRO A 173 29.50 -49.76 0.23
C PRO A 173 28.02 -49.71 -0.16
N THR A 174 27.82 -49.77 -1.44
CA THR A 174 26.61 -50.07 -2.20
C THR A 174 26.44 -51.61 -2.40
N PRO A 175 25.41 -52.09 -3.13
CA PRO A 175 24.27 -52.85 -2.61
C PRO A 175 24.32 -54.36 -2.97
N PRO A 176 23.22 -55.10 -2.86
CA PRO A 176 22.86 -55.95 -3.99
C PRO A 176 21.38 -55.98 -4.37
N SER A 177 21.22 -56.14 -5.64
CA SER A 177 20.08 -56.46 -6.45
C SER A 177 19.51 -57.87 -6.24
N SER A 178 18.20 -58.01 -6.44
CA SER A 178 17.58 -59.14 -7.18
C SER A 178 16.06 -58.98 -7.17
N SER A 179 15.41 -58.72 -8.28
CA SER A 179 14.81 -59.60 -9.27
C SER A 179 13.50 -60.27 -8.76
N SER A 180 12.39 -59.88 -9.38
CA SER A 180 11.53 -60.78 -10.14
C SER A 180 10.21 -60.12 -10.56
N SER A 181 10.02 -59.97 -11.84
CA SER A 181 8.70 -59.94 -12.45
C SER A 181 8.18 -61.38 -12.50
N PRO A 182 6.85 -61.56 -12.55
CA PRO A 182 6.32 -61.89 -13.87
C PRO A 182 4.85 -61.43 -14.17
N THR A 183 4.63 -61.29 -15.42
CA THR A 183 3.64 -61.89 -16.30
C THR A 183 2.28 -61.17 -16.48
N ARG A 184 2.24 -60.61 -17.66
CA ARG A 184 1.16 -60.23 -18.57
C ARG A 184 0.10 -61.32 -18.73
N GLN A 185 -1.18 -60.99 -18.58
CA GLN A 185 -2.25 -61.71 -19.29
C GLN A 185 -3.11 -60.73 -20.05
N GLN A 186 -3.32 -61.07 -21.29
CA GLN A 186 -4.13 -60.36 -22.31
C GLN A 186 -5.55 -60.95 -22.36
N LEU A 187 -6.54 -60.00 -22.51
CA LEU A 187 -7.72 -60.01 -23.38
C LEU A 187 -8.93 -60.92 -23.02
N PRO A 188 -10.16 -60.57 -23.45
CA PRO A 188 -10.51 -60.11 -24.79
C PRO A 188 -11.43 -58.87 -24.90
N LEU A 189 -11.47 -58.30 -26.11
CA LEU A 189 -12.42 -57.33 -26.61
C LEU A 189 -13.87 -57.89 -26.60
N ALA A 190 -14.80 -57.03 -26.19
CA ALA A 190 -16.21 -57.19 -26.55
C ALA A 190 -16.75 -55.82 -27.04
N ASP A 191 -17.38 -55.84 -28.18
CA ASP A 191 -18.13 -54.80 -28.85
C ASP A 191 -19.08 -54.07 -27.92
N SER A 192 -19.11 -52.74 -27.96
CA SER A 192 -20.13 -51.93 -27.34
C SER A 192 -20.81 -51.03 -28.36
N THR A 193 -22.00 -51.39 -28.68
CA THR A 193 -23.05 -50.59 -29.32
C THR A 193 -23.30 -49.30 -28.51
N PRO A 194 -23.63 -48.17 -29.13
CA PRO A 194 -23.87 -46.91 -28.41
C PRO A 194 -25.21 -46.96 -27.69
N GLN A 195 -25.18 -46.85 -26.38
CA GLN A 195 -26.37 -46.64 -25.55
C GLN A 195 -26.86 -45.19 -25.66
N ALA A 196 -28.16 -45.07 -25.90
CA ALA A 196 -28.88 -43.79 -25.87
C ALA A 196 -28.78 -43.09 -24.50
N PRO A 197 -28.87 -41.74 -24.44
CA PRO A 197 -28.75 -41.01 -23.19
C PRO A 197 -29.87 -41.32 -22.24
N LEU A 198 -29.53 -41.66 -20.99
CA LEU A 198 -30.47 -41.86 -19.90
C LEU A 198 -31.26 -40.56 -19.62
N ALA A 199 -32.58 -40.70 -19.54
CA ALA A 199 -33.48 -39.62 -19.16
C ALA A 199 -33.14 -39.09 -17.76
N PRO A 200 -33.24 -37.78 -17.50
CA PRO A 200 -32.95 -37.20 -16.19
C PRO A 200 -33.94 -37.70 -15.14
N PRO A 201 -33.52 -37.87 -13.88
CA PRO A 201 -34.39 -38.39 -12.81
C PRO A 201 -35.59 -37.48 -12.57
N GLN A 202 -36.79 -38.05 -12.60
CA GLN A 202 -38.04 -37.33 -12.32
C GLN A 202 -38.11 -36.95 -10.83
N ASN A 203 -38.37 -35.68 -10.57
CA ASN A 203 -38.54 -35.14 -9.22
C ASN A 203 -39.93 -35.50 -8.66
N ILE A 204 -39.97 -36.41 -7.68
CA ILE A 204 -41.20 -36.98 -7.09
C ILE A 204 -41.74 -36.18 -5.89
N HIS A 205 -41.13 -35.06 -5.50
CA HIS A 205 -41.57 -34.25 -4.36
C HIS A 205 -42.95 -33.60 -4.66
N PRO A 206 -43.93 -33.61 -3.70
CA PRO A 206 -45.28 -33.11 -3.94
C PRO A 206 -45.38 -31.61 -4.19
N MET A 207 -44.36 -30.85 -3.86
CA MET A 207 -44.32 -29.39 -4.07
C MET A 207 -44.19 -29.05 -5.55
N GLN A 208 -45.05 -28.15 -6.06
CA GLN A 208 -44.99 -27.67 -7.44
C GLN A 208 -43.88 -26.64 -7.57
N THR A 209 -42.77 -27.02 -8.17
CA THR A 209 -41.62 -26.15 -8.42
C THR A 209 -41.62 -25.63 -9.87
N GLN A 210 -40.95 -24.51 -10.13
CA GLN A 210 -40.85 -23.93 -11.48
C GLN A 210 -40.27 -24.91 -12.51
N SER A 211 -39.42 -25.84 -12.09
CA SER A 211 -38.90 -26.90 -12.96
C SER A 211 -39.95 -27.93 -13.37
N LYS A 212 -40.96 -28.19 -12.55
CA LYS A 212 -42.10 -29.03 -12.91
C LYS A 212 -43.07 -28.38 -13.91
N SER A 213 -43.02 -27.05 -13.99
CA SER A 213 -43.76 -26.23 -14.96
C SER A 213 -42.95 -25.88 -16.21
N ASN A 214 -41.82 -26.54 -16.45
CA ASN A 214 -40.89 -26.29 -17.56
C ASN A 214 -40.37 -24.84 -17.65
N ILE A 215 -40.33 -24.10 -16.54
CA ILE A 215 -39.80 -22.76 -16.48
C ILE A 215 -38.33 -22.85 -16.00
N PHE A 216 -37.41 -22.84 -16.94
CA PHE A 216 -35.97 -22.82 -16.66
C PHE A 216 -35.41 -21.39 -16.87
N LYS A 217 -34.93 -20.78 -15.79
CA LYS A 217 -34.15 -19.55 -15.91
C LYS A 217 -32.71 -19.93 -16.25
N PRO A 218 -32.13 -19.49 -17.39
CA PRO A 218 -30.76 -19.80 -17.71
C PRO A 218 -29.86 -19.23 -16.62
N LYS A 219 -29.01 -20.07 -16.01
CA LYS A 219 -27.94 -19.63 -15.11
C LYS A 219 -26.84 -19.03 -15.95
N HIS A 220 -26.86 -17.70 -16.14
CA HIS A 220 -25.65 -17.00 -16.50
C HIS A 220 -24.77 -16.91 -15.23
N PRO A 221 -23.48 -17.22 -15.32
CA PRO A 221 -22.57 -16.93 -14.22
C PRO A 221 -22.60 -15.42 -13.98
N SER A 222 -23.21 -14.96 -12.89
CA SER A 222 -23.16 -13.58 -12.49
C SER A 222 -21.85 -13.35 -11.74
N ASP A 223 -21.09 -12.38 -12.19
CA ASP A 223 -19.92 -11.84 -11.52
C ASP A 223 -20.29 -10.96 -10.29
N GLY A 224 -21.53 -11.04 -9.84
CA GLY A 224 -22.06 -10.20 -8.75
C GLY A 224 -22.48 -8.79 -9.18
N THR A 225 -22.31 -8.43 -10.44
CA THR A 225 -22.74 -7.11 -10.95
C THR A 225 -24.15 -7.18 -11.51
N VAL A 226 -25.07 -6.40 -10.96
CA VAL A 226 -26.43 -6.23 -11.51
C VAL A 226 -26.32 -5.30 -12.72
N ARG A 227 -26.28 -5.88 -13.91
CA ARG A 227 -26.36 -5.13 -15.17
C ARG A 227 -27.83 -4.92 -15.49
N TYR A 228 -28.32 -3.71 -15.29
CA TYR A 228 -29.60 -3.28 -15.86
C TYR A 228 -29.41 -3.14 -17.38
N PRO A 229 -30.23 -3.77 -18.23
CA PRO A 229 -30.21 -3.51 -19.66
C PRO A 229 -30.58 -2.04 -19.90
N LEU A 230 -29.61 -1.24 -20.34
CA LEU A 230 -29.88 0.12 -20.79
C LEU A 230 -30.87 0.04 -21.96
N PRO A 231 -31.96 0.86 -21.98
CA PRO A 231 -32.87 0.91 -23.10
C PRO A 231 -32.08 1.24 -24.38
N HIS A 232 -32.35 0.51 -25.47
CA HIS A 232 -31.67 0.66 -26.77
C HIS A 232 -31.66 2.12 -27.31
N ALA A 233 -32.58 2.96 -26.86
CA ALA A 233 -32.66 4.37 -27.22
C ALA A 233 -31.53 5.25 -26.65
N LEU A 234 -30.74 4.76 -25.66
CA LEU A 234 -29.57 5.45 -25.13
C LEU A 234 -28.24 5.04 -25.80
N LEU A 235 -28.31 4.10 -26.75
CA LEU A 235 -27.23 3.75 -27.66
C LEU A 235 -27.19 4.67 -28.89
N THR A 236 -27.36 5.98 -28.69
CA THR A 236 -26.96 6.93 -29.73
C THR A 236 -25.45 6.87 -29.83
N SER A 237 -25.02 6.38 -30.95
CA SER A 237 -23.69 6.30 -31.49
C SER A 237 -22.72 7.37 -30.95
N SER A 238 -22.12 7.15 -29.77
CA SER A 238 -20.78 7.64 -29.55
C SER A 238 -19.88 6.81 -30.47
N SER A 239 -19.31 7.46 -31.46
CA SER A 239 -18.32 6.83 -32.34
C SER A 239 -17.32 6.06 -31.49
N PRO A 240 -17.01 4.79 -31.81
CA PRO A 240 -16.17 3.91 -30.99
C PRO A 240 -14.73 4.39 -30.78
N THR A 241 -14.36 5.53 -31.36
CA THR A 241 -13.04 6.14 -31.31
C THR A 241 -12.74 6.96 -30.05
N ASN A 242 -13.71 7.21 -29.17
CA ASN A 242 -13.54 8.14 -28.04
C ASN A 242 -13.48 7.49 -26.64
N THR A 243 -13.57 6.15 -26.55
CA THR A 243 -13.48 5.42 -25.29
C THR A 243 -12.11 4.75 -25.14
N GLU A 244 -11.56 4.81 -23.93
CA GLU A 244 -10.32 4.12 -23.60
C GLU A 244 -10.54 2.60 -23.60
N PRO A 245 -9.81 1.85 -24.42
CA PRO A 245 -9.99 0.39 -24.49
C PRO A 245 -9.47 -0.28 -23.21
N THR A 246 -10.17 -1.30 -22.77
CA THR A 246 -9.83 -2.05 -21.55
C THR A 246 -8.99 -3.31 -21.81
N SER A 247 -8.88 -3.75 -23.07
CA SER A 247 -8.17 -4.96 -23.43
C SER A 247 -7.23 -4.77 -24.62
N PHE A 248 -6.11 -5.50 -24.61
CA PHE A 248 -5.14 -5.52 -25.71
C PHE A 248 -5.77 -5.97 -27.03
N THR A 249 -6.63 -7.00 -27.01
CA THR A 249 -7.28 -7.54 -28.21
C THR A 249 -8.18 -6.52 -28.91
N ALA A 250 -8.90 -5.69 -28.14
CA ALA A 250 -9.69 -4.60 -28.71
C ALA A 250 -8.79 -3.51 -29.29
N THR A 251 -7.70 -3.20 -28.59
CA THR A 251 -6.76 -2.13 -28.93
C THR A 251 -5.95 -2.44 -30.17
N SER A 252 -5.53 -3.70 -30.37
CA SER A 252 -4.73 -4.14 -31.53
C SER A 252 -5.44 -3.96 -32.88
N LYS A 253 -6.76 -3.77 -32.87
CA LYS A 253 -7.56 -3.48 -34.09
C LYS A 253 -7.40 -2.04 -34.59
N HIS A 254 -6.99 -1.11 -33.73
CA HIS A 254 -6.88 0.32 -34.06
C HIS A 254 -5.43 0.73 -34.33
N VAL A 255 -5.21 1.39 -35.45
CA VAL A 255 -3.86 1.77 -35.92
C VAL A 255 -3.15 2.70 -34.92
N GLU A 256 -3.86 3.70 -34.38
CA GLU A 256 -3.26 4.69 -33.46
C GLU A 256 -2.82 4.05 -32.14
N TRP A 257 -3.61 3.12 -31.64
CA TRP A 257 -3.23 2.36 -30.45
C TRP A 257 -2.04 1.43 -30.68
N ARG A 258 -1.99 0.76 -31.86
CA ARG A 258 -0.82 -0.06 -32.21
C ARG A 258 0.46 0.76 -32.25
N LYS A 259 0.41 1.96 -32.85
CA LYS A 259 1.55 2.89 -32.84
C LYS A 259 1.98 3.23 -31.42
N ALA A 260 1.02 3.59 -30.53
CA ALA A 260 1.31 3.91 -29.15
C ALA A 260 1.94 2.74 -28.37
N ILE A 261 1.46 1.51 -28.60
CA ILE A 261 2.02 0.29 -27.99
C ILE A 261 3.45 0.05 -28.46
N ASN A 262 3.70 0.13 -29.78
CA ASN A 262 5.02 -0.08 -30.34
C ASN A 262 6.03 0.96 -29.82
N VAL A 263 5.65 2.22 -29.78
CA VAL A 263 6.51 3.30 -29.22
C VAL A 263 6.90 3.02 -27.77
N GLU A 264 5.96 2.57 -26.94
CA GLU A 264 6.26 2.20 -25.54
C GLU A 264 7.15 0.97 -25.47
N PHE A 265 6.87 -0.07 -26.26
CA PHE A 265 7.64 -1.31 -26.26
C PHE A 265 9.08 -1.08 -26.74
N ASP A 266 9.26 -0.32 -27.83
CA ASP A 266 10.57 0.04 -28.36
C ASP A 266 11.38 0.86 -27.35
N ALA A 267 10.72 1.79 -26.64
CA ALA A 267 11.33 2.56 -25.56
C ALA A 267 11.80 1.66 -24.40
N LEU A 268 11.01 0.65 -24.03
CA LEU A 268 11.40 -0.32 -23.00
C LEU A 268 12.60 -1.18 -23.40
N LEU A 269 12.65 -1.62 -24.65
CA LEU A 269 13.79 -2.37 -25.19
C LEU A 269 15.05 -1.51 -25.29
N HIS A 270 14.93 -0.31 -25.88
CA HIS A 270 16.04 0.63 -25.99
C HIS A 270 16.63 0.99 -24.64
N ASN A 271 15.78 1.09 -23.64
CA ASN A 271 16.18 1.38 -22.25
C ASN A 271 16.82 0.15 -21.55
N GLY A 272 16.83 -1.04 -22.16
CA GLY A 272 17.34 -2.27 -21.55
C GLY A 272 16.59 -2.63 -20.27
N THR A 273 15.25 -2.60 -20.32
CA THR A 273 14.43 -2.78 -19.12
C THR A 273 14.51 -4.19 -18.56
N TRP A 274 14.69 -5.20 -19.43
CA TRP A 274 14.82 -6.63 -19.05
C TRP A 274 15.73 -7.40 -19.98
N THR A 275 16.11 -8.59 -19.52
CA THR A 275 16.72 -9.67 -20.33
C THR A 275 15.81 -10.89 -20.31
N LEU A 276 15.77 -11.65 -21.42
CA LEU A 276 15.02 -12.91 -21.47
C LEU A 276 15.84 -14.04 -20.83
N VAL A 277 15.24 -14.77 -19.90
CA VAL A 277 15.85 -15.90 -19.22
C VAL A 277 14.92 -17.11 -19.22
N ALA A 278 15.50 -18.32 -19.22
CA ALA A 278 14.70 -19.53 -19.06
C ALA A 278 14.05 -19.58 -17.67
N PRO A 279 12.77 -19.95 -17.55
CA PRO A 279 12.12 -20.07 -16.26
C PRO A 279 12.67 -21.27 -15.47
N PHE A 280 12.75 -21.15 -14.14
CA PHE A 280 13.08 -22.24 -13.22
C PHE A 280 11.98 -22.39 -12.13
N PRO A 281 11.84 -23.58 -11.50
CA PRO A 281 10.64 -23.93 -10.72
C PRO A 281 10.29 -23.02 -9.54
N ILE A 282 11.27 -22.29 -8.98
CA ILE A 282 11.08 -21.47 -7.77
C ILE A 282 10.79 -19.98 -8.07
N MET A 283 10.81 -19.59 -9.37
CA MET A 283 10.55 -18.21 -9.75
C MET A 283 9.12 -17.78 -9.44
N ASN A 284 8.97 -16.62 -8.77
CA ASN A 284 7.70 -15.90 -8.78
C ASN A 284 7.60 -15.06 -10.06
N ILE A 285 6.71 -15.44 -10.97
CA ILE A 285 6.53 -14.75 -12.24
C ILE A 285 5.38 -13.75 -12.12
N VAL A 286 5.71 -12.48 -12.10
CA VAL A 286 4.75 -11.37 -12.06
C VAL A 286 4.12 -11.19 -13.44
N GLY A 287 2.80 -11.16 -13.52
CA GLY A 287 2.11 -10.84 -14.76
C GLY A 287 2.26 -9.37 -15.13
N CYS A 288 1.94 -9.03 -16.39
CA CYS A 288 1.83 -7.64 -16.83
C CYS A 288 0.54 -7.38 -17.59
N LYS A 289 0.23 -6.10 -17.83
CA LYS A 289 -0.91 -5.66 -18.64
C LYS A 289 -0.60 -4.35 -19.34
N TRP A 290 -1.24 -4.13 -20.48
CA TRP A 290 -1.26 -2.83 -21.14
C TRP A 290 -2.35 -1.94 -20.51
N VAL A 291 -2.00 -0.68 -20.28
CA VAL A 291 -2.92 0.38 -19.81
C VAL A 291 -2.94 1.48 -20.87
N PHE A 292 -4.13 1.87 -21.26
CA PHE A 292 -4.37 2.80 -22.34
C PHE A 292 -4.97 4.09 -21.81
N HIS A 293 -4.51 5.22 -22.33
CA HIS A 293 -5.01 6.52 -21.92
C HIS A 293 -5.01 7.52 -23.07
N ILE A 294 -6.11 8.26 -23.24
CA ILE A 294 -6.24 9.32 -24.23
C ILE A 294 -5.84 10.64 -23.58
N LYS A 295 -4.78 11.27 -24.08
CA LYS A 295 -4.43 12.63 -23.71
C LYS A 295 -5.23 13.60 -24.57
N ARG A 296 -5.91 14.56 -23.92
CA ARG A 296 -6.72 15.59 -24.58
C ARG A 296 -6.10 16.96 -24.36
N LYS A 297 -6.24 17.81 -25.35
CA LYS A 297 -5.92 19.24 -25.25
C LYS A 297 -6.97 19.97 -24.42
N VAL A 298 -6.73 21.24 -24.14
CA VAL A 298 -7.65 22.10 -23.38
C VAL A 298 -9.01 22.25 -24.06
N ASP A 299 -9.03 22.19 -25.39
CA ASP A 299 -10.23 22.26 -26.24
C ASP A 299 -11.03 20.94 -26.29
N GLY A 300 -10.57 19.88 -25.57
CA GLY A 300 -11.21 18.56 -25.55
C GLY A 300 -10.81 17.65 -26.71
N THR A 301 -10.09 18.14 -27.72
CA THR A 301 -9.60 17.32 -28.84
C THR A 301 -8.52 16.35 -28.36
N ILE A 302 -8.37 15.23 -29.10
CA ILE A 302 -7.34 14.23 -28.79
C ILE A 302 -5.98 14.80 -29.15
N ASP A 303 -5.10 14.91 -28.16
CA ASP A 303 -3.70 15.25 -28.36
C ASP A 303 -2.91 14.04 -28.82
N ARG A 304 -2.99 12.93 -28.05
CA ARG A 304 -2.29 11.68 -28.37
C ARG A 304 -2.86 10.48 -27.63
N TYR A 305 -2.68 9.32 -28.22
CA TYR A 305 -2.90 8.03 -27.60
C TYR A 305 -1.65 7.63 -26.80
N LYS A 306 -1.82 7.18 -25.57
CA LYS A 306 -0.72 6.72 -24.71
C LYS A 306 -0.98 5.30 -24.22
N ALA A 307 -0.04 4.39 -24.51
CA ALA A 307 -0.01 3.06 -23.95
C ALA A 307 1.09 2.99 -22.89
N ARG A 308 0.89 2.19 -21.83
CA ARG A 308 1.91 1.88 -20.83
C ARG A 308 1.89 0.40 -20.52
N LEU A 309 3.06 -0.22 -20.46
CA LEU A 309 3.20 -1.56 -19.91
C LEU A 309 3.29 -1.46 -18.39
N VAL A 310 2.40 -2.17 -17.69
CA VAL A 310 2.29 -2.12 -16.23
C VAL A 310 2.41 -3.53 -15.66
N ALA A 311 3.35 -3.74 -14.75
CA ALA A 311 3.47 -5.00 -14.02
C ALA A 311 2.32 -5.15 -13.00
N LYS A 312 1.87 -6.39 -12.79
CA LYS A 312 0.85 -6.70 -11.78
C LYS A 312 1.50 -6.87 -10.41
N GLY A 313 2.00 -5.76 -9.84
CA GLY A 313 2.75 -5.75 -8.58
C GLY A 313 2.04 -6.35 -7.38
N PHE A 314 0.71 -6.54 -7.44
CA PHE A 314 -0.04 -7.24 -6.39
C PHE A 314 0.28 -8.74 -6.32
N HIS A 315 0.91 -9.33 -7.34
CA HIS A 315 1.45 -10.70 -7.30
C HIS A 315 2.85 -10.77 -6.68
N GLN A 316 3.52 -9.63 -6.43
CA GLN A 316 4.84 -9.62 -5.82
C GLN A 316 4.79 -10.07 -4.37
N GLN A 317 5.76 -10.90 -3.99
CA GLN A 317 5.91 -11.43 -2.64
C GLN A 317 6.94 -10.61 -1.85
N PRO A 318 6.62 -10.18 -0.61
CA PRO A 318 7.57 -9.50 0.25
C PRO A 318 8.80 -10.38 0.54
N ARG A 319 9.97 -9.78 0.62
CA ARG A 319 11.28 -10.43 0.87
C ARG A 319 11.78 -11.36 -0.25
N VAL A 320 10.98 -11.58 -1.31
CA VAL A 320 11.36 -12.33 -2.51
C VAL A 320 11.56 -11.37 -3.66
N ASP A 321 10.48 -10.66 -4.06
CA ASP A 321 10.49 -9.75 -5.20
C ASP A 321 10.81 -8.30 -4.82
N PHE A 322 10.64 -7.94 -3.56
CA PHE A 322 10.93 -6.60 -3.04
C PHE A 322 11.20 -6.62 -1.53
N SER A 323 12.10 -5.77 -1.09
CA SER A 323 12.44 -5.55 0.33
C SER A 323 11.76 -4.30 0.88
N GLU A 324 11.93 -3.16 0.22
CA GLU A 324 11.40 -1.87 0.62
C GLU A 324 10.58 -1.24 -0.51
N THR A 325 9.50 -0.55 -0.13
CA THR A 325 8.59 0.11 -1.08
C THR A 325 8.37 1.58 -0.78
N TYR A 326 8.83 2.04 0.38
CA TYR A 326 8.64 3.43 0.77
C TYR A 326 9.48 4.37 -0.10
N SER A 327 8.82 5.26 -0.83
CA SER A 327 9.45 6.37 -1.52
C SER A 327 9.05 7.68 -0.84
N PRO A 328 10.00 8.54 -0.52
CA PRO A 328 9.67 9.86 0.01
C PRO A 328 8.79 10.65 -0.97
N VAL A 329 7.83 11.36 -0.41
CA VAL A 329 6.95 12.27 -1.15
C VAL A 329 6.93 13.59 -0.39
N VAL A 330 7.14 14.70 -1.09
CA VAL A 330 7.20 16.02 -0.48
C VAL A 330 5.91 16.37 0.24
N LYS A 331 6.03 16.93 1.43
CA LYS A 331 4.89 17.35 2.23
C LYS A 331 4.32 18.68 1.72
N PRO A 332 3.00 18.89 1.78
CA PRO A 332 2.38 20.15 1.38
C PRO A 332 2.96 21.38 2.08
N THR A 333 3.26 21.26 3.37
CA THR A 333 3.87 22.33 4.16
C THR A 333 5.24 22.74 3.64
N GLU A 334 6.06 21.77 3.20
CA GLU A 334 7.37 22.06 2.64
C GLU A 334 7.27 22.76 1.28
N ILE A 335 6.28 22.38 0.47
CA ILE A 335 5.99 23.07 -0.80
C ILE A 335 5.66 24.54 -0.52
N HIS A 336 4.73 24.82 0.40
CA HIS A 336 4.34 26.18 0.75
C HIS A 336 5.50 27.00 1.29
N ILE A 337 6.35 26.41 2.16
CA ILE A 337 7.52 27.10 2.72
C ILE A 337 8.50 27.47 1.60
N VAL A 338 8.84 26.52 0.72
CA VAL A 338 9.82 26.78 -0.36
C VAL A 338 9.27 27.81 -1.37
N LEU A 339 7.98 27.72 -1.72
CA LEU A 339 7.34 28.70 -2.60
C LEU A 339 7.31 30.09 -1.94
N SER A 340 6.96 30.18 -0.64
CA SER A 340 6.96 31.46 0.10
C SER A 340 8.35 32.10 0.14
N ILE A 341 9.40 31.30 0.39
CA ILE A 341 10.78 31.77 0.35
C ILE A 341 11.12 32.28 -1.05
N ALA A 342 10.82 31.50 -2.09
CA ALA A 342 11.13 31.87 -3.46
C ALA A 342 10.47 33.20 -3.87
N ILE A 343 9.18 33.40 -3.51
CA ILE A 343 8.45 34.64 -3.80
C ILE A 343 9.02 35.81 -3.00
N SER A 344 9.27 35.63 -1.69
CA SER A 344 9.80 36.70 -0.82
C SER A 344 11.15 37.23 -1.27
N PHE A 345 11.97 36.39 -1.91
CA PHE A 345 13.28 36.78 -2.43
C PHE A 345 13.28 37.02 -3.94
N GLY A 346 12.17 36.96 -4.63
CA GLY A 346 12.06 37.14 -6.07
C GLY A 346 12.81 36.07 -6.89
N TRP A 347 12.91 34.84 -6.37
CA TRP A 347 13.62 33.74 -7.02
C TRP A 347 12.82 33.13 -8.15
N THR A 348 13.52 32.67 -9.19
CA THR A 348 12.91 31.94 -10.28
C THR A 348 12.45 30.57 -9.81
N ILE A 349 11.19 30.20 -10.11
CA ILE A 349 10.65 28.87 -9.83
C ILE A 349 10.48 28.14 -11.17
N ARG A 350 11.11 26.97 -11.31
CA ARG A 350 11.05 26.14 -12.52
C ARG A 350 10.40 24.81 -12.18
N GLN A 351 9.51 24.39 -13.07
CA GLN A 351 8.87 23.06 -13.00
C GLN A 351 9.48 22.14 -14.05
N LEU A 352 9.84 20.94 -13.63
CA LEU A 352 10.40 19.89 -14.48
C LEU A 352 9.53 18.65 -14.41
N ASP A 353 9.39 17.97 -15.54
CA ASP A 353 8.68 16.67 -15.69
C ASP A 353 9.69 15.62 -16.15
N VAL A 354 9.77 14.50 -15.47
CA VAL A 354 10.65 13.39 -15.84
C VAL A 354 9.86 12.36 -16.61
N GLN A 355 10.18 12.23 -17.91
CA GLN A 355 9.49 11.25 -18.75
C GLN A 355 9.85 9.84 -18.31
N ASN A 356 8.82 9.02 -18.07
CA ASN A 356 8.96 7.63 -17.68
C ASN A 356 9.91 7.43 -16.47
N ALA A 357 9.77 8.27 -15.43
CA ALA A 357 10.65 8.34 -14.27
C ALA A 357 11.02 6.97 -13.70
N PHE A 358 10.06 6.07 -13.51
CA PHE A 358 10.31 4.74 -12.96
C PHE A 358 11.27 3.89 -13.80
N LEU A 359 11.25 4.05 -15.14
CA LEU A 359 12.13 3.29 -16.02
C LEU A 359 13.62 3.66 -15.87
N HIS A 360 13.91 4.75 -15.18
CA HIS A 360 15.27 5.12 -14.82
C HIS A 360 15.77 4.43 -13.55
N GLY A 361 14.87 3.89 -12.69
CA GLY A 361 15.26 3.20 -11.45
C GLY A 361 15.88 1.82 -11.75
N PHE A 362 16.99 1.49 -11.10
CA PHE A 362 17.57 0.14 -11.15
C PHE A 362 16.94 -0.72 -10.04
N LEU A 363 16.72 -1.99 -10.36
CA LEU A 363 16.28 -2.97 -9.36
C LEU A 363 17.51 -3.67 -8.77
N SER A 364 17.50 -3.82 -7.46
CA SER A 364 18.49 -4.61 -6.71
C SER A 364 18.04 -6.06 -6.52
N GLU A 365 16.73 -6.28 -6.58
CA GLU A 365 16.12 -7.58 -6.42
C GLU A 365 15.89 -8.27 -7.77
N ASP A 366 15.93 -9.60 -7.77
CA ASP A 366 15.62 -10.41 -8.93
C ASP A 366 14.10 -10.49 -9.13
N VAL A 367 13.57 -9.70 -10.04
CA VAL A 367 12.14 -9.68 -10.39
C VAL A 367 11.94 -10.27 -11.78
N TYR A 368 11.05 -11.27 -11.86
CA TYR A 368 10.72 -11.95 -13.11
C TYR A 368 9.31 -11.62 -13.55
N MET A 369 9.13 -11.28 -14.81
CA MET A 369 7.85 -10.88 -15.39
C MET A 369 7.54 -11.73 -16.62
N ALA A 370 6.26 -12.07 -16.79
CA ALA A 370 5.80 -12.69 -18.02
C ALA A 370 6.03 -11.76 -19.24
N GLN A 371 6.34 -12.32 -20.39
CA GLN A 371 6.48 -11.53 -21.60
C GLN A 371 5.19 -10.77 -21.91
N PRO A 372 5.29 -9.51 -22.39
CA PRO A 372 4.13 -8.69 -22.71
C PRO A 372 3.24 -9.31 -23.78
N LEU A 373 1.93 -9.27 -23.57
CA LEU A 373 0.97 -9.78 -24.56
C LEU A 373 1.13 -9.03 -25.90
N GLY A 374 1.27 -9.80 -26.98
CA GLY A 374 1.51 -9.29 -28.33
C GLY A 374 2.99 -9.12 -28.69
N PHE A 375 3.92 -9.34 -27.75
CA PHE A 375 5.37 -9.20 -27.95
C PHE A 375 6.15 -10.40 -27.39
N ILE A 376 5.57 -11.59 -27.53
CA ILE A 376 6.25 -12.84 -27.16
C ILE A 376 7.36 -13.11 -28.20
N HIS A 377 8.58 -13.33 -27.71
CA HIS A 377 9.74 -13.55 -28.58
C HIS A 377 9.63 -14.86 -29.35
N PRO A 378 9.71 -14.86 -30.70
CA PRO A 378 9.47 -16.07 -31.50
C PRO A 378 10.39 -17.24 -31.15
N SER A 379 11.68 -16.96 -30.94
CA SER A 379 12.69 -18.01 -30.64
C SER A 379 12.69 -18.44 -29.17
N TYR A 380 12.08 -17.65 -28.26
CA TYR A 380 12.08 -17.89 -26.83
C TYR A 380 10.68 -17.71 -26.21
N PRO A 381 9.65 -18.42 -26.70
CA PRO A 381 8.26 -18.18 -26.29
C PRO A 381 8.00 -18.50 -24.80
N HIS A 382 8.77 -19.41 -24.22
CA HIS A 382 8.64 -19.83 -22.82
C HIS A 382 9.56 -19.08 -21.85
N HIS A 383 10.43 -18.19 -22.36
CA HIS A 383 11.29 -17.38 -21.50
C HIS A 383 10.49 -16.30 -20.77
N VAL A 384 11.04 -15.84 -19.66
CA VAL A 384 10.49 -14.74 -18.86
C VAL A 384 11.44 -13.55 -18.89
N CYS A 385 10.90 -12.36 -18.64
CA CYS A 385 11.66 -11.12 -18.55
C CYS A 385 12.26 -11.00 -17.15
N LYS A 386 13.57 -11.12 -17.00
CA LYS A 386 14.29 -10.71 -15.78
C LYS A 386 14.46 -9.19 -15.84
N LEU A 387 13.75 -8.47 -14.96
CA LEU A 387 13.77 -7.01 -14.93
C LEU A 387 15.09 -6.49 -14.36
N GLN A 388 15.71 -5.58 -15.08
CA GLN A 388 16.93 -4.85 -14.65
C GLN A 388 16.59 -3.45 -14.15
N LYS A 389 15.53 -2.87 -14.71
CA LYS A 389 15.02 -1.56 -14.34
C LYS A 389 13.58 -1.65 -13.86
N ALA A 390 13.19 -0.69 -13.03
CA ALA A 390 11.86 -0.60 -12.52
C ALA A 390 10.84 -0.35 -13.63
N LEU A 391 9.64 -0.89 -13.46
CA LEU A 391 8.52 -0.76 -14.39
C LEU A 391 7.29 -0.25 -13.61
N TYR A 392 6.41 0.45 -14.31
CA TYR A 392 5.13 0.85 -13.73
C TYR A 392 4.40 -0.35 -13.11
N GLY A 393 3.81 -0.16 -11.94
CA GLY A 393 3.06 -1.18 -11.22
C GLY A 393 3.87 -2.07 -10.27
N LEU A 394 5.21 -2.06 -10.31
CA LEU A 394 6.04 -2.69 -9.29
C LEU A 394 5.99 -1.90 -7.99
N LYS A 395 5.95 -2.59 -6.85
CA LYS A 395 5.88 -1.97 -5.53
C LYS A 395 7.11 -1.13 -5.19
N GLN A 396 8.30 -1.54 -5.62
CA GLN A 396 9.56 -0.84 -5.39
C GLN A 396 9.93 0.18 -6.48
N ALA A 397 9.14 0.34 -7.54
CA ALA A 397 9.48 1.27 -8.62
C ALA A 397 9.67 2.73 -8.14
N PRO A 398 8.82 3.27 -7.25
CA PRO A 398 9.01 4.62 -6.73
C PRO A 398 10.31 4.80 -5.97
N ILE A 399 10.68 3.85 -5.09
CA ILE A 399 11.93 3.96 -4.32
C ILE A 399 13.18 3.76 -5.20
N ALA A 400 13.14 2.88 -6.18
CA ALA A 400 14.24 2.66 -7.12
C ALA A 400 14.52 3.93 -7.95
N TRP A 401 13.49 4.60 -8.42
CA TRP A 401 13.58 5.90 -9.09
C TRP A 401 14.14 6.97 -8.14
N PHE A 402 13.51 7.15 -6.98
CA PHE A 402 13.94 8.15 -6.00
C PHE A 402 15.40 7.97 -5.59
N SER A 403 15.84 6.74 -5.35
CA SER A 403 17.23 6.44 -4.99
C SER A 403 18.21 6.83 -6.08
N ARG A 404 17.88 6.56 -7.35
CA ARG A 404 18.73 6.96 -8.47
C ARG A 404 18.82 8.48 -8.61
N PHE A 405 17.69 9.18 -8.52
CA PHE A 405 17.63 10.62 -8.65
C PHE A 405 18.34 11.33 -7.48
N SER A 406 18.06 10.93 -6.25
CA SER A 406 18.71 11.48 -5.05
C SER A 406 20.21 11.25 -5.05
N ASN A 407 20.69 10.08 -5.47
CA ASN A 407 22.12 9.80 -5.62
C ASN A 407 22.80 10.73 -6.63
N LYS A 408 22.11 11.09 -7.71
CA LYS A 408 22.63 12.10 -8.66
C LYS A 408 22.72 13.47 -8.01
N LEU A 409 21.70 13.90 -7.26
CA LEU A 409 21.74 15.18 -6.54
C LEU A 409 22.84 15.21 -5.48
N PHE A 410 23.04 14.13 -4.72
CA PHE A 410 24.15 14.03 -3.76
C PHE A 410 25.53 14.16 -4.44
N LYS A 411 25.72 13.53 -5.60
CA LYS A 411 26.95 13.67 -6.40
C LYS A 411 27.16 15.11 -6.90
N LEU A 412 26.10 15.88 -7.07
CA LEU A 412 26.14 17.29 -7.44
C LEU A 412 26.34 18.23 -6.23
N GLY A 413 26.50 17.67 -5.01
CA GLY A 413 26.75 18.44 -3.79
C GLY A 413 25.50 18.91 -3.05
N PHE A 414 24.31 18.43 -3.43
CA PHE A 414 23.09 18.68 -2.66
C PHE A 414 23.08 17.88 -1.37
N MET A 415 22.40 18.40 -0.37
CA MET A 415 22.10 17.70 0.90
C MET A 415 20.60 17.49 1.02
N GLY A 416 20.21 16.33 1.51
CA GLY A 416 18.80 16.07 1.85
C GLY A 416 18.39 16.82 3.11
N SER A 417 17.19 17.37 3.13
CA SER A 417 16.63 18.00 4.31
C SER A 417 16.33 16.97 5.40
N LYS A 418 16.55 17.34 6.66
CA LYS A 418 16.20 16.48 7.82
C LYS A 418 14.70 16.42 8.09
N SER A 419 13.94 17.44 7.70
CA SER A 419 12.48 17.51 7.90
C SER A 419 11.71 16.74 6.84
N ASP A 420 12.21 16.74 5.60
CA ASP A 420 11.61 16.07 4.45
C ASP A 420 12.70 15.56 3.51
N SER A 421 12.83 14.26 3.37
CA SER A 421 13.84 13.63 2.51
C SER A 421 13.61 13.85 1.00
N SER A 422 12.45 14.40 0.61
CA SER A 422 12.15 14.79 -0.78
C SER A 422 12.60 16.23 -1.11
N LEU A 423 13.06 16.98 -0.12
CA LEU A 423 13.64 18.31 -0.27
C LEU A 423 15.16 18.22 -0.26
N PHE A 424 15.80 18.65 -1.33
CA PHE A 424 17.25 18.75 -1.47
C PHE A 424 17.70 20.20 -1.51
N ILE A 425 18.77 20.49 -0.82
CA ILE A 425 19.30 21.84 -0.65
C ILE A 425 20.76 21.85 -1.08
N TYR A 426 21.10 22.70 -2.04
CA TYR A 426 22.46 23.07 -2.32
C TYR A 426 22.73 24.43 -1.68
N LYS A 427 23.78 24.54 -0.87
CA LYS A 427 24.16 25.78 -0.22
C LYS A 427 25.68 25.99 -0.32
N SER A 428 26.04 27.11 -0.87
CA SER A 428 27.41 27.62 -0.95
C SER A 428 27.42 29.08 -0.46
N THR A 429 28.59 29.72 -0.39
CA THR A 429 28.72 31.12 0.09
C THR A 429 27.78 32.10 -0.63
N ASN A 430 27.61 31.94 -1.95
CA ASN A 430 26.82 32.86 -2.78
C ASN A 430 25.72 32.19 -3.59
N LEU A 431 25.37 30.95 -3.28
CA LEU A 431 24.38 30.22 -4.06
C LEU A 431 23.54 29.30 -3.18
N ILE A 432 22.22 29.44 -3.29
CA ILE A 432 21.25 28.55 -2.66
C ILE A 432 20.30 28.04 -3.75
N ILE A 433 20.12 26.71 -3.84
CA ILE A 433 19.15 26.06 -4.72
C ILE A 433 18.37 25.05 -3.89
N TYR A 434 17.04 25.08 -4.02
CA TYR A 434 16.12 24.07 -3.50
C TYR A 434 15.61 23.22 -4.64
N VAL A 435 15.55 21.91 -4.42
CA VAL A 435 14.95 20.93 -5.33
C VAL A 435 13.92 20.12 -4.54
N LEU A 436 12.65 20.25 -4.91
CA LEU A 436 11.52 19.48 -4.36
C LEU A 436 11.19 18.36 -5.34
N VAL A 437 11.12 17.14 -4.86
CA VAL A 437 10.87 15.96 -5.69
C VAL A 437 9.52 15.33 -5.32
N TYR A 438 8.63 15.21 -6.29
CA TYR A 438 7.37 14.49 -6.17
C TYR A 438 7.24 13.52 -7.34
N VAL A 439 7.79 12.33 -7.18
CA VAL A 439 7.85 11.27 -8.20
C VAL A 439 8.49 11.79 -9.50
N ASP A 440 7.70 12.06 -10.54
CA ASP A 440 8.10 12.59 -11.85
C ASP A 440 8.05 14.12 -11.95
N ASP A 441 7.33 14.78 -11.04
CA ASP A 441 7.25 16.24 -10.95
C ASP A 441 8.32 16.81 -10.02
N ILE A 442 9.09 17.76 -10.49
CA ILE A 442 10.18 18.39 -9.73
C ILE A 442 10.04 19.90 -9.79
N ILE A 443 10.18 20.56 -8.64
CA ILE A 443 10.32 22.02 -8.55
C ILE A 443 11.76 22.36 -8.22
N VAL A 444 12.33 23.29 -8.97
CA VAL A 444 13.66 23.86 -8.71
C VAL A 444 13.55 25.36 -8.53
N THR A 445 14.10 25.89 -7.46
CA THR A 445 14.15 27.33 -7.19
C THR A 445 15.46 27.74 -6.54
N GLY A 446 15.84 28.99 -6.69
CA GLY A 446 17.08 29.51 -6.11
C GLY A 446 17.40 30.93 -6.57
N PHE A 447 18.44 31.49 -5.97
CA PHE A 447 18.85 32.86 -6.19
C PHE A 447 19.36 33.15 -7.62
N ASP A 448 20.12 32.22 -8.20
CA ASP A 448 20.77 32.40 -9.52
C ASP A 448 20.10 31.53 -10.59
N SER A 449 19.41 32.17 -11.55
CA SER A 449 18.76 31.52 -12.68
C SER A 449 19.72 30.77 -13.61
N HIS A 450 20.99 31.27 -13.75
CA HIS A 450 21.99 30.60 -14.57
C HIS A 450 22.47 29.30 -13.90
N ALA A 451 22.62 29.29 -12.58
CA ALA A 451 22.93 28.06 -11.85
C ALA A 451 21.83 27.03 -11.95
N ILE A 452 20.56 27.46 -11.90
CA ILE A 452 19.39 26.58 -12.13
C ILE A 452 19.45 25.98 -13.54
N HIS A 453 19.73 26.77 -14.57
CA HIS A 453 19.87 26.26 -15.93
C HIS A 453 21.02 25.23 -16.06
N ARG A 454 22.17 25.50 -15.46
CA ARG A 454 23.28 24.53 -15.44
C ARG A 454 22.88 23.23 -14.76
N LEU A 455 22.17 23.31 -13.64
CA LEU A 455 21.63 22.11 -12.96
C LEU A 455 20.68 21.34 -13.86
N ILE A 456 19.72 21.99 -14.51
CA ILE A 456 18.77 21.36 -15.41
C ILE A 456 19.49 20.66 -16.56
N ASN A 457 20.44 21.33 -17.21
CA ASN A 457 21.24 20.76 -18.30
C ASN A 457 22.04 19.52 -17.82
N CYS A 458 22.62 19.58 -16.62
CA CYS A 458 23.35 18.45 -16.03
C CYS A 458 22.43 17.27 -15.71
N LEU A 459 21.22 17.53 -15.26
CA LEU A 459 20.24 16.47 -15.01
C LEU A 459 19.68 15.86 -16.32
N GLN A 460 19.54 16.66 -17.37
CA GLN A 460 19.12 16.19 -18.69
C GLN A 460 20.09 15.22 -19.36
N LEU A 461 21.36 15.21 -18.95
CA LEU A 461 22.33 14.22 -19.44
C LEU A 461 22.02 12.79 -18.96
N ASP A 462 21.42 12.64 -17.79
CA ASP A 462 21.16 11.33 -17.15
C ASP A 462 19.69 10.92 -17.20
N PHE A 463 18.79 11.89 -17.35
CA PHE A 463 17.35 11.68 -17.25
C PHE A 463 16.62 12.39 -18.39
N ALA A 464 15.53 11.80 -18.88
CA ALA A 464 14.67 12.40 -19.90
C ALA A 464 13.80 13.52 -19.26
N ILE A 465 14.43 14.63 -18.87
CA ILE A 465 13.78 15.76 -18.21
C ILE A 465 13.27 16.77 -19.22
N LYS A 466 12.00 17.12 -19.11
CA LYS A 466 11.35 18.20 -19.80
C LYS A 466 11.22 19.41 -18.88
N ASP A 467 11.79 20.54 -19.26
CA ASP A 467 11.60 21.79 -18.56
C ASP A 467 10.25 22.41 -18.98
N LEU A 468 9.31 22.48 -18.04
CA LEU A 468 7.99 23.05 -18.23
C LEU A 468 7.98 24.58 -18.04
N ARG A 469 9.16 25.20 -17.77
CA ARG A 469 9.36 26.64 -17.51
C ARG A 469 8.77 27.08 -16.16
N PRO A 470 8.19 28.31 -16.03
CA PRO A 470 7.61 28.75 -14.76
C PRO A 470 6.52 27.80 -14.26
N LEU A 471 6.41 27.71 -12.96
CA LEU A 471 5.40 26.89 -12.28
C LEU A 471 3.98 27.34 -12.70
N HIS A 472 3.19 26.41 -13.24
CA HIS A 472 1.79 26.64 -13.62
C HIS A 472 0.81 25.67 -12.94
N PHE A 473 1.20 24.39 -12.85
CA PHE A 473 0.30 23.37 -12.34
C PHE A 473 1.11 22.26 -11.67
N PHE A 474 1.00 22.17 -10.37
CA PHE A 474 1.75 21.19 -9.58
C PHE A 474 0.82 20.48 -8.61
N LEU A 475 0.78 19.17 -8.67
CA LEU A 475 -0.06 18.33 -7.78
C LEU A 475 -1.53 18.78 -7.74
N GLY A 476 -2.15 19.01 -8.88
CA GLY A 476 -3.56 19.43 -8.92
C GLY A 476 -3.82 20.87 -8.45
N VAL A 477 -2.76 21.61 -8.09
CA VAL A 477 -2.82 23.03 -7.72
C VAL A 477 -2.36 23.88 -8.90
N GLU A 478 -3.17 24.83 -9.28
CA GLU A 478 -2.85 25.85 -10.28
C GLU A 478 -2.08 26.97 -9.59
N ALA A 479 -0.94 27.35 -10.14
CA ALA A 479 -0.12 28.46 -9.67
C ALA A 479 -0.28 29.64 -10.63
N VAL A 480 -0.98 30.67 -10.19
CA VAL A 480 -1.27 31.87 -10.99
C VAL A 480 -0.36 33.00 -10.50
N PRO A 481 0.61 33.46 -11.32
CA PRO A 481 1.46 34.59 -10.96
C PRO A 481 0.62 35.86 -10.86
N VAL A 482 0.82 36.61 -9.78
CA VAL A 482 0.29 37.96 -9.59
C VAL A 482 1.44 38.91 -9.25
N PRO A 483 1.33 40.22 -9.38
CA PRO A 483 2.42 41.12 -9.05
C PRO A 483 2.94 40.88 -7.61
N ASN A 484 4.21 40.49 -7.48
CA ASN A 484 4.90 40.18 -6.22
C ASN A 484 4.30 39.05 -5.38
N ASP A 485 3.46 38.17 -5.98
CA ASP A 485 2.84 37.08 -5.26
C ASP A 485 2.55 35.89 -6.19
N LEU A 486 2.10 34.77 -5.62
CA LEU A 486 1.68 33.55 -6.33
C LEU A 486 0.39 33.03 -5.74
N PHE A 487 -0.70 33.17 -6.51
CA PHE A 487 -1.99 32.66 -6.09
C PHE A 487 -2.12 31.16 -6.40
N LEU A 488 -2.29 30.35 -5.35
CA LEU A 488 -2.50 28.91 -5.47
C LEU A 488 -3.98 28.57 -5.43
N THR A 489 -4.48 27.88 -6.45
CA THR A 489 -5.89 27.51 -6.56
C THR A 489 -6.06 26.07 -7.05
N GLN A 490 -7.15 25.43 -6.64
CA GLN A 490 -7.57 24.10 -7.10
C GLN A 490 -8.89 24.17 -7.87
N ARG A 491 -9.11 25.25 -8.63
CA ARG A 491 -10.39 25.51 -9.31
C ARG A 491 -10.85 24.33 -10.16
N ARG A 492 -9.99 23.77 -11.01
CA ARG A 492 -10.32 22.59 -11.85
C ARG A 492 -10.72 21.39 -11.02
N TYR A 493 -9.98 21.11 -9.97
CA TYR A 493 -10.24 20.01 -9.07
C TYR A 493 -11.57 20.15 -8.33
N ILE A 494 -11.91 21.37 -7.88
CA ILE A 494 -13.19 21.69 -7.24
C ILE A 494 -14.33 21.50 -8.24
N MET A 495 -14.19 21.99 -9.47
CA MET A 495 -15.22 21.84 -10.50
C MET A 495 -15.45 20.38 -10.88
N ASP A 496 -14.40 19.58 -10.95
CA ASP A 496 -14.50 18.13 -11.19
C ASP A 496 -15.24 17.43 -10.03
N LEU A 497 -14.92 17.77 -8.78
CA LEU A 497 -15.65 17.26 -7.61
C LEU A 497 -17.13 17.62 -7.68
N LEU A 498 -17.47 18.88 -7.90
CA LEU A 498 -18.86 19.36 -7.99
C LEU A 498 -19.62 18.66 -9.13
N SER A 499 -18.95 18.42 -10.26
CA SER A 499 -19.53 17.68 -11.38
C SER A 499 -19.83 16.23 -11.02
N ARG A 500 -18.88 15.53 -10.37
CA ARG A 500 -19.06 14.13 -9.93
C ARG A 500 -20.17 13.97 -8.89
N THR A 501 -20.25 14.91 -7.95
CA THR A 501 -21.30 14.92 -6.92
C THR A 501 -22.61 15.55 -7.40
N LYS A 502 -22.71 15.97 -8.67
CA LYS A 502 -23.88 16.64 -9.26
C LYS A 502 -24.28 17.93 -8.55
N MET A 503 -23.30 18.63 -7.96
CA MET A 503 -23.50 19.86 -7.18
C MET A 503 -23.03 21.13 -7.90
N THR A 504 -22.82 21.11 -9.21
CA THR A 504 -22.34 22.27 -9.99
C THR A 504 -23.23 23.50 -9.88
N HIS A 505 -24.53 23.32 -9.63
CA HIS A 505 -25.52 24.39 -9.49
C HIS A 505 -25.96 24.59 -8.02
N ALA A 506 -25.29 23.98 -7.06
CA ALA A 506 -25.61 24.16 -5.65
C ALA A 506 -25.32 25.59 -5.21
N LYS A 507 -26.21 26.15 -4.38
CA LYS A 507 -26.00 27.50 -3.82
C LYS A 507 -24.84 27.45 -2.81
N PRO A 508 -23.93 28.43 -2.86
CA PRO A 508 -22.84 28.52 -1.89
C PRO A 508 -23.39 28.84 -0.51
N ILE A 509 -22.71 28.29 0.51
CA ILE A 509 -22.99 28.56 1.91
C ILE A 509 -21.78 29.26 2.56
N SER A 510 -22.04 30.12 3.53
CA SER A 510 -21.00 30.92 4.19
C SER A 510 -20.15 30.10 5.19
N SER A 511 -20.66 29.00 5.69
CA SER A 511 -19.98 28.15 6.66
C SER A 511 -19.88 26.72 6.13
N PRO A 512 -18.67 26.09 6.15
CA PRO A 512 -18.49 24.74 5.61
C PRO A 512 -19.24 23.66 6.39
N MET A 513 -19.67 23.92 7.62
CA MET A 513 -20.42 22.98 8.44
C MET A 513 -21.27 23.69 9.49
N SER A 514 -22.45 23.14 9.79
CA SER A 514 -23.27 23.57 10.92
C SER A 514 -22.63 23.13 12.26
N SER A 515 -22.57 24.04 13.22
CA SER A 515 -22.14 23.73 14.58
C SER A 515 -23.21 23.00 15.41
N ALA A 516 -24.46 23.02 14.95
CA ALA A 516 -25.62 22.54 15.72
C ALA A 516 -25.77 21.02 15.74
N HIS A 517 -25.19 20.30 14.79
CA HIS A 517 -25.31 18.83 14.72
C HIS A 517 -23.97 18.15 15.05
N ALA A 518 -23.96 17.37 16.13
CA ALA A 518 -22.88 16.45 16.41
C ALA A 518 -23.05 15.21 15.49
N LEU A 519 -22.07 14.96 14.64
CA LEU A 519 -22.01 13.70 13.90
C LEU A 519 -21.69 12.57 14.89
N SER A 520 -22.43 11.48 14.79
CA SER A 520 -22.25 10.28 15.61
C SER A 520 -22.13 9.06 14.73
N THR A 521 -21.20 8.17 15.07
CA THR A 521 -21.06 6.85 14.41
C THR A 521 -22.20 5.89 14.72
N PHE A 522 -23.07 6.24 15.66
CA PHE A 522 -24.16 5.39 16.14
C PHE A 522 -25.54 5.87 15.67
N HIS A 523 -25.64 6.96 14.91
CA HIS A 523 -26.89 7.47 14.38
C HIS A 523 -26.89 7.43 12.86
N GLY A 524 -27.98 6.93 12.29
CA GLY A 524 -28.20 6.80 10.87
C GLY A 524 -28.12 5.37 10.36
N ASP A 525 -28.61 5.16 9.15
CA ASP A 525 -28.57 3.87 8.47
C ASP A 525 -27.19 3.63 7.83
N SER A 526 -26.75 2.39 7.86
CA SER A 526 -25.50 1.99 7.21
C SER A 526 -25.63 2.10 5.69
N LEU A 527 -24.66 2.74 5.03
CA LEU A 527 -24.64 2.80 3.57
C LEU A 527 -24.43 1.40 2.98
N PRO A 528 -25.26 0.97 2.01
CA PRO A 528 -25.09 -0.33 1.36
C PRO A 528 -23.77 -0.42 0.56
N ASP A 529 -23.27 0.69 0.01
CA ASP A 529 -21.97 0.81 -0.63
C ASP A 529 -21.27 2.10 -0.17
N PRO A 530 -20.22 2.00 0.66
CA PRO A 530 -19.49 3.16 1.16
C PRO A 530 -18.50 3.76 0.15
N THR A 531 -18.33 3.19 -1.04
CA THR A 531 -17.28 3.56 -2.01
C THR A 531 -17.39 5.02 -2.45
N GLU A 532 -18.61 5.50 -2.74
CA GLU A 532 -18.83 6.88 -3.15
C GLU A 532 -18.51 7.87 -2.02
N TYR A 533 -18.92 7.55 -0.80
CA TYR A 533 -18.62 8.35 0.39
C TYR A 533 -17.10 8.44 0.62
N GLN A 534 -16.42 7.30 0.66
CA GLN A 534 -14.97 7.24 0.88
C GLN A 534 -14.19 7.98 -0.21
N SER A 535 -14.61 7.83 -1.46
CA SER A 535 -14.03 8.56 -2.59
C SER A 535 -14.21 10.07 -2.45
N THR A 536 -15.41 10.52 -2.05
CA THR A 536 -15.71 11.94 -1.87
C THR A 536 -14.93 12.54 -0.70
N VAL A 537 -14.86 11.85 0.43
CA VAL A 537 -14.07 12.28 1.60
C VAL A 537 -12.59 12.37 1.24
N GLY A 538 -12.03 11.38 0.53
CA GLY A 538 -10.65 11.41 0.07
C GLY A 538 -10.34 12.61 -0.83
N VAL A 539 -11.28 12.97 -1.72
CA VAL A 539 -11.17 14.17 -2.56
C VAL A 539 -11.22 15.45 -1.74
N LEU A 540 -12.11 15.52 -0.75
CA LEU A 540 -12.23 16.69 0.14
C LEU A 540 -10.98 16.88 1.00
N GLN A 541 -10.34 15.80 1.48
CA GLN A 541 -9.06 15.88 2.20
C GLN A 541 -7.97 16.56 1.35
N TYR A 542 -7.95 16.28 0.05
CA TYR A 542 -6.98 16.88 -0.85
C TYR A 542 -7.18 18.38 -1.07
N LEU A 543 -8.41 18.91 -0.90
CA LEU A 543 -8.67 20.34 -0.97
C LEU A 543 -7.99 21.15 0.14
N SER A 544 -7.65 20.52 1.26
CA SER A 544 -6.94 21.19 2.36
C SER A 544 -5.56 21.74 1.97
N LEU A 545 -5.02 21.37 0.80
CA LEU A 545 -3.79 21.96 0.26
C LEU A 545 -3.92 23.47 0.01
N THR A 546 -5.08 23.94 -0.48
CA THR A 546 -5.33 25.36 -0.79
C THR A 546 -6.50 25.97 0.00
N ARG A 547 -7.33 25.11 0.62
CA ARG A 547 -8.55 25.49 1.34
C ARG A 547 -8.47 24.99 2.79
N LEU A 548 -7.65 25.64 3.60
CA LEU A 548 -7.50 25.33 5.02
C LEU A 548 -8.79 25.58 5.82
N ASP A 549 -9.63 26.51 5.34
CA ASP A 549 -10.93 26.85 5.93
C ASP A 549 -11.91 25.67 5.98
N VAL A 550 -11.84 24.73 5.05
CA VAL A 550 -12.68 23.52 5.04
C VAL A 550 -12.10 22.35 5.83
N SER A 551 -10.82 22.40 6.24
CA SER A 551 -10.10 21.28 6.83
C SER A 551 -10.77 20.71 8.09
N PHE A 552 -11.31 21.58 8.96
CA PHE A 552 -12.03 21.14 10.16
C PHE A 552 -13.28 20.33 9.80
N ALA A 553 -14.09 20.84 8.86
CA ALA A 553 -15.31 20.15 8.43
C ALA A 553 -14.98 18.80 7.76
N VAL A 554 -13.94 18.77 6.92
CA VAL A 554 -13.48 17.54 6.25
C VAL A 554 -13.02 16.51 7.28
N ASN A 555 -12.17 16.90 8.23
CA ASN A 555 -11.70 15.98 9.28
C ASN A 555 -12.83 15.43 10.17
N LYS A 556 -13.95 16.19 10.30
CA LYS A 556 -15.09 15.73 11.09
C LYS A 556 -15.94 14.69 10.37
N VAL A 557 -15.91 14.63 9.03
CA VAL A 557 -16.61 13.63 8.22
C VAL A 557 -15.72 12.44 7.84
N CYS A 558 -14.41 12.46 8.13
CA CYS A 558 -13.49 11.34 8.01
C CYS A 558 -13.64 10.35 9.16
#